data_84a85210c40dd2911ea00f6ec77aaa6d
#
_entry.id   84a85210c40dd2911ea00f6ec77aaa6d
#
_cell.length_a   1.000
_cell.length_b   1.000
_cell.length_c   1.000
_cell.angle_alpha   90.00
_cell.angle_beta   90.00
_cell.angle_gamma   90.00
#
_symmetry.space_group_name_H-M   'P 1'
#
loop_
_entity.id
_entity.type
_entity.pdbx_description
1 polymer ?
#
loop_
_entity_poly.entity_id
_entity_poly.type
_entity_poly.pdbx_seq_one_letter_code
_entity_poly.pdbx_strand_id
1 'polypeptide(L)'
;LPYRAGALVSANMPYPLTTVSDNSDMYVYFSMTENQLLALTRQYGDMDEALKNMPEVELRLNDNSVYNKKGVIESISGVIDRQTGTVVARVVFPNESRLLHSGASGTVVVPSIYKDCIAIPQTATVKMQDKTIVYKVVDGKAVSTLITVPKTMTDANMWCWTD
;
A
#
# COMPACT_ATOMS: atom_id res chain seq x y z
N LEU A 1 11.23 15.34 31.04
CA LEU A 1 10.37 15.09 32.18
C LEU A 1 9.84 16.42 32.72
N PRO A 2 8.50 16.57 32.86
CA PRO A 2 7.90 17.83 33.35
C PRO A 2 8.20 18.08 34.84
N TYR A 3 8.60 17.06 35.58
CA TYR A 3 8.87 17.14 37.01
C TYR A 3 10.37 16.95 37.30
N ARG A 4 10.89 17.71 38.27
CA ARG A 4 12.27 17.63 38.75
C ARG A 4 12.34 16.98 40.10
N ALA A 5 13.53 16.56 40.54
CA ALA A 5 13.75 16.05 41.88
C ALA A 5 13.30 17.08 42.93
N GLY A 6 12.51 16.64 43.91
CA GLY A 6 11.86 17.48 44.93
C GLY A 6 10.46 18.00 44.60
N ALA A 7 9.94 17.69 43.41
CA ALA A 7 8.52 18.01 43.10
C ALA A 7 7.56 17.11 43.92
N LEU A 8 6.51 17.69 44.44
CA LEU A 8 5.44 16.94 45.11
C LEU A 8 4.65 16.14 44.09
N VAL A 9 4.53 14.84 44.30
CA VAL A 9 3.82 13.90 43.45
C VAL A 9 2.64 13.31 44.18
N SER A 10 1.47 13.28 43.59
CA SER A 10 0.24 12.78 44.16
C SER A 10 -0.56 12.01 43.12
N ALA A 11 -1.38 11.05 43.58
CA ALA A 11 -2.25 10.27 42.70
C ALA A 11 -3.32 11.12 41.97
N ASN A 12 -3.62 12.32 42.47
CA ASN A 12 -4.64 13.23 41.89
C ASN A 12 -4.05 14.29 40.96
N MET A 13 -2.83 14.10 40.45
CA MET A 13 -2.22 15.05 39.54
C MET A 13 -2.92 15.04 38.17
N PRO A 14 -3.19 16.21 37.57
CA PRO A 14 -3.87 16.31 36.27
C PRO A 14 -3.03 15.83 35.09
N TYR A 15 -1.72 15.71 35.27
CA TYR A 15 -0.78 15.28 34.22
C TYR A 15 0.06 14.09 34.69
N PRO A 16 0.35 13.12 33.78
CA PRO A 16 1.21 11.99 34.10
C PRO A 16 2.66 12.45 34.35
N LEU A 17 3.37 11.71 35.19
CA LEU A 17 4.79 11.96 35.48
C LEU A 17 5.67 11.87 34.25
N THR A 18 5.37 10.91 33.39
CA THR A 18 6.05 10.68 32.11
C THR A 18 5.16 9.80 31.23
N THR A 19 5.40 9.85 29.94
CA THR A 19 4.81 8.95 28.96
C THR A 19 5.89 7.99 28.49
N VAL A 20 5.62 6.70 28.57
CA VAL A 20 6.48 5.64 28.03
C VAL A 20 5.80 5.08 26.81
N SER A 21 6.55 4.96 25.72
CA SER A 21 6.10 4.41 24.45
C SER A 21 6.98 3.21 24.10
N ASP A 22 6.35 2.10 23.74
CA ASP A 22 7.03 0.97 23.11
C ASP A 22 6.97 1.18 21.59
N ASN A 23 8.14 1.31 20.98
CA ASN A 23 8.30 1.54 19.54
C ASN A 23 8.98 0.33 18.87
N SER A 24 8.88 -0.88 19.43
CA SER A 24 9.41 -2.10 18.83
C SER A 24 8.72 -2.46 17.52
N ASP A 25 7.39 -2.32 17.50
CA ASP A 25 6.56 -2.49 16.33
C ASP A 25 5.77 -1.20 16.07
N MET A 26 5.70 -0.80 14.81
CA MET A 26 5.00 0.41 14.41
C MET A 26 3.75 0.08 13.62
N TYR A 27 2.63 0.62 14.07
CA TYR A 27 1.35 0.51 13.39
C TYR A 27 1.18 1.66 12.41
N VAL A 28 1.02 1.33 11.15
CA VAL A 28 0.74 2.29 10.08
C VAL A 28 -0.71 2.13 9.63
N TYR A 29 -1.44 3.21 9.67
CA TYR A 29 -2.83 3.27 9.20
C TYR A 29 -2.88 3.96 7.85
N PHE A 30 -3.51 3.31 6.89
CA PHE A 30 -3.76 3.92 5.59
C PHE A 30 -5.19 3.66 5.14
N SER A 31 -5.70 4.54 4.29
CA SER A 31 -7.05 4.42 3.74
C SER A 31 -7.01 3.84 2.33
N MET A 32 -7.90 2.89 2.06
CA MET A 32 -8.16 2.38 0.72
C MET A 32 -9.62 2.62 0.32
N THR A 33 -9.87 2.78 -0.96
CA THR A 33 -11.23 2.97 -1.45
C THR A 33 -12.04 1.67 -1.42
N GLU A 34 -13.36 1.79 -1.35
CA GLU A 34 -14.27 0.64 -1.43
C GLU A 34 -14.02 -0.21 -2.69
N ASN A 35 -13.72 0.43 -3.83
CA ASN A 35 -13.41 -0.29 -5.07
C ASN A 35 -12.15 -1.14 -4.97
N GLN A 36 -11.12 -0.66 -4.28
CA GLN A 36 -9.90 -1.44 -4.02
C GLN A 36 -10.18 -2.61 -3.08
N LEU A 37 -10.98 -2.38 -2.05
CA LEU A 37 -11.42 -3.44 -1.13
C LEU A 37 -12.20 -4.54 -1.88
N LEU A 38 -13.17 -4.17 -2.71
CA LEU A 38 -13.94 -5.11 -3.52
C LEU A 38 -13.06 -5.88 -4.51
N ALA A 39 -12.06 -5.24 -5.11
CA ALA A 39 -11.10 -5.91 -5.99
C ALA A 39 -10.29 -6.96 -5.22
N LEU A 40 -9.81 -6.64 -4.02
CA LEU A 40 -9.10 -7.56 -3.14
C LEU A 40 -9.99 -8.76 -2.74
N THR A 41 -11.21 -8.49 -2.30
CA THR A 41 -12.15 -9.56 -1.92
C THR A 41 -12.48 -10.48 -3.09
N ARG A 42 -12.63 -9.93 -4.30
CA ARG A 42 -12.87 -10.76 -5.52
C ARG A 42 -11.64 -11.59 -5.91
N GLN A 43 -10.44 -11.10 -5.64
CA GLN A 43 -9.20 -11.79 -5.99
C GLN A 43 -8.86 -12.92 -5.01
N TYR A 44 -9.13 -12.73 -3.72
CA TYR A 44 -8.69 -13.64 -2.66
C TYR A 44 -9.83 -14.38 -1.95
N GLY A 45 -11.10 -14.07 -2.28
CA GLY A 45 -12.27 -14.68 -1.65
C GLY A 45 -12.73 -13.90 -0.42
N ASP A 46 -12.68 -14.54 0.74
CA ASP A 46 -13.08 -13.88 1.99
C ASP A 46 -11.99 -12.93 2.51
N MET A 47 -12.38 -11.97 3.36
CA MET A 47 -11.49 -10.98 3.95
C MET A 47 -10.35 -11.62 4.77
N ASP A 48 -10.67 -12.68 5.52
CA ASP A 48 -9.69 -13.39 6.34
C ASP A 48 -8.67 -14.15 5.47
N GLU A 49 -9.11 -14.68 4.33
CA GLU A 49 -8.23 -15.30 3.34
C GLU A 49 -7.39 -14.26 2.61
N ALA A 50 -8.00 -13.11 2.28
CA ALA A 50 -7.28 -11.99 1.69
C ALA A 50 -6.13 -11.55 2.58
N LEU A 51 -6.35 -11.32 3.87
CA LEU A 51 -5.32 -10.91 4.83
C LEU A 51 -4.16 -11.90 4.92
N LYS A 52 -4.44 -13.20 4.85
CA LYS A 52 -3.41 -14.26 4.91
C LYS A 52 -2.59 -14.37 3.63
N ASN A 53 -3.21 -14.09 2.48
CA ASN A 53 -2.61 -14.26 1.16
C ASN A 53 -2.09 -12.94 0.57
N MET A 54 -2.34 -11.80 1.22
CA MET A 54 -1.81 -10.52 0.78
C MET A 54 -0.28 -10.51 0.86
N PRO A 55 0.37 -9.95 -0.17
CA PRO A 55 1.81 -9.78 -0.13
C PRO A 55 2.21 -8.77 0.95
N GLU A 56 3.43 -8.92 1.43
CA GLU A 56 4.04 -7.93 2.31
C GLU A 56 4.09 -6.57 1.61
N VAL A 57 3.85 -5.52 2.37
CA VAL A 57 3.84 -4.14 1.87
C VAL A 57 5.12 -3.41 2.18
N GLU A 58 5.46 -2.43 1.36
CA GLU A 58 6.61 -1.57 1.56
C GLU A 58 6.18 -0.20 2.10
N LEU A 59 7.04 0.39 2.92
CA LEU A 59 6.84 1.74 3.44
C LEU A 59 7.86 2.68 2.79
N ARG A 60 7.37 3.68 2.08
CA ARG A 60 8.18 4.78 1.57
C ARG A 60 8.08 5.95 2.53
N LEU A 61 9.22 6.40 3.02
CA LEU A 61 9.32 7.52 3.95
C LEU A 61 9.18 8.87 3.21
N ASN A 62 9.03 9.95 3.96
CA ASN A 62 8.84 11.28 3.40
C ASN A 62 10.04 11.81 2.59
N ASP A 63 11.21 11.26 2.79
CA ASP A 63 12.43 11.53 2.00
C ASP A 63 12.51 10.70 0.70
N ASN A 64 11.45 9.97 0.35
CA ASN A 64 11.34 9.01 -0.74
C ASN A 64 12.22 7.75 -0.57
N SER A 65 12.92 7.58 0.53
CA SER A 65 13.61 6.33 0.80
C SER A 65 12.60 5.21 1.11
N VAL A 66 12.96 3.98 0.75
CA VAL A 66 12.16 2.80 1.09
C VAL A 66 12.66 2.25 2.42
N TYR A 67 11.74 2.02 3.34
CA TYR A 67 12.07 1.39 4.61
C TYR A 67 12.56 -0.05 4.37
N ASN A 68 13.63 -0.44 5.03
CA ASN A 68 14.35 -1.71 4.78
C ASN A 68 13.62 -2.97 5.27
N LYS A 69 12.54 -2.82 6.04
CA LYS A 69 11.68 -3.92 6.49
C LYS A 69 10.33 -3.83 5.83
N LYS A 70 9.75 -4.98 5.54
CA LYS A 70 8.41 -5.06 4.98
C LYS A 70 7.39 -5.15 6.11
N GLY A 71 6.19 -4.68 5.82
CA GLY A 71 5.07 -4.73 6.74
C GLY A 71 4.04 -5.77 6.35
N VAL A 72 3.28 -6.23 7.33
CA VAL A 72 2.16 -7.16 7.13
C VAL A 72 0.87 -6.44 7.46
N ILE A 73 -0.12 -6.56 6.57
CA ILE A 73 -1.47 -6.04 6.82
C ILE A 73 -2.12 -6.94 7.86
N GLU A 74 -2.36 -6.39 9.04
CA GLU A 74 -2.91 -7.14 10.17
C GLU A 74 -4.43 -7.11 10.18
N SER A 75 -5.00 -5.98 9.81
CA SER A 75 -6.45 -5.82 9.82
C SER A 75 -6.94 -4.77 8.84
N ILE A 76 -8.16 -4.95 8.36
CA ILE A 76 -8.90 -3.99 7.55
C ILE A 76 -10.22 -3.73 8.27
N SER A 77 -10.58 -2.46 8.44
CA SER A 77 -11.85 -2.08 9.07
C SER A 77 -13.03 -2.65 8.29
N GLY A 78 -13.98 -3.25 9.00
CA GLY A 78 -15.26 -3.67 8.42
C GLY A 78 -16.25 -2.53 8.18
N VAL A 79 -15.88 -1.28 8.52
CA VAL A 79 -16.76 -0.11 8.40
C VAL A 79 -16.19 0.86 7.37
N ILE A 80 -17.01 1.20 6.38
CA ILE A 80 -16.70 2.22 5.38
C ILE A 80 -17.06 3.59 5.95
N ASP A 81 -16.12 4.51 5.92
CA ASP A 81 -16.40 5.92 6.21
C ASP A 81 -17.30 6.49 5.11
N ARG A 82 -18.49 6.92 5.49
CA ARG A 82 -19.51 7.42 4.53
C ARG A 82 -19.16 8.76 3.90
N GLN A 83 -18.27 9.54 4.51
CA GLN A 83 -17.88 10.85 3.99
C GLN A 83 -16.80 10.72 2.90
N THR A 84 -15.88 9.77 3.08
CA THR A 84 -14.73 9.57 2.20
C THR A 84 -14.88 8.37 1.26
N GLY A 85 -15.80 7.44 1.55
CA GLY A 85 -15.94 6.18 0.81
C GLY A 85 -14.72 5.26 0.96
N THR A 86 -14.01 5.38 2.08
CA THR A 86 -12.79 4.62 2.34
C THR A 86 -12.90 3.73 3.56
N VAL A 87 -12.07 2.70 3.60
CA VAL A 87 -11.84 1.85 4.76
C VAL A 87 -10.41 2.03 5.26
N VAL A 88 -10.22 1.88 6.55
CA VAL A 88 -8.89 1.98 7.17
C VAL A 88 -8.28 0.60 7.29
N ALA A 89 -7.07 0.44 6.80
CA ALA A 89 -6.24 -0.73 6.98
C ALA A 89 -5.10 -0.44 7.95
N ARG A 90 -4.72 -1.44 8.75
CA ARG A 90 -3.61 -1.39 9.71
C ARG A 90 -2.51 -2.35 9.26
N VAL A 91 -1.31 -1.82 9.16
CA VAL A 91 -0.09 -2.57 8.83
C VAL A 91 0.85 -2.52 10.02
N VAL A 92 1.52 -3.61 10.28
CA VAL A 92 2.57 -3.71 11.30
C VAL A 92 3.93 -3.73 10.61
N PHE A 93 4.82 -2.85 11.02
CA PHE A 93 6.21 -2.81 10.58
C PHE A 93 7.13 -3.04 11.78
N PRO A 94 8.07 -4.02 11.73
CA PRO A 94 9.12 -4.17 12.74
C PRO A 94 10.00 -2.93 12.76
N ASN A 95 10.30 -2.38 13.94
CA ASN A 95 11.07 -1.15 14.10
C ASN A 95 12.29 -1.34 15.03
N GLU A 96 13.05 -2.40 14.79
CA GLU A 96 14.26 -2.73 15.57
C GLU A 96 15.28 -1.57 15.57
N SER A 97 15.40 -0.87 14.44
CA SER A 97 16.30 0.29 14.29
C SER A 97 15.80 1.56 14.97
N ARG A 98 14.56 1.57 15.46
CA ARG A 98 13.87 2.74 16.03
C ARG A 98 13.84 3.97 15.10
N LEU A 99 13.91 3.74 13.78
CA LEU A 99 13.87 4.79 12.78
C LEU A 99 12.46 5.40 12.65
N LEU A 100 11.43 4.56 12.79
CA LEU A 100 10.05 4.98 12.72
C LEU A 100 9.61 5.58 14.06
N HIS A 101 8.93 6.70 13.99
CA HIS A 101 8.41 7.41 15.17
C HIS A 101 6.88 7.58 15.06
N SER A 102 6.22 7.51 16.21
CA SER A 102 4.79 7.79 16.28
C SER A 102 4.49 9.23 15.84
N GLY A 103 3.46 9.40 15.01
CA GLY A 103 3.11 10.69 14.42
C GLY A 103 3.82 11.02 13.10
N ALA A 104 4.77 10.18 12.67
CA ALA A 104 5.35 10.31 11.34
C ALA A 104 4.35 9.91 10.26
N SER A 105 4.53 10.43 9.04
CA SER A 105 3.75 10.07 7.86
C SER A 105 4.65 9.42 6.79
N GLY A 106 4.02 8.66 5.90
CA GLY A 106 4.70 7.98 4.80
C GLY A 106 3.70 7.44 3.79
N THR A 107 4.17 6.74 2.79
CA THR A 107 3.35 6.11 1.76
C THR A 107 3.49 4.60 1.84
N VAL A 108 2.38 3.91 2.04
CA VAL A 108 2.34 2.44 1.98
C VAL A 108 2.20 2.01 0.52
N VAL A 109 3.12 1.18 0.05
CA VAL A 109 3.10 0.61 -1.30
C VAL A 109 2.65 -0.84 -1.18
N VAL A 110 1.45 -1.10 -1.70
CA VAL A 110 0.88 -2.46 -1.76
C VAL A 110 1.21 -3.06 -3.12
N PRO A 111 2.07 -4.09 -3.19
CA PRO A 111 2.42 -4.69 -4.46
C PRO A 111 1.23 -5.45 -5.03
N SER A 112 0.98 -5.28 -6.32
CA SER A 112 -0.01 -6.05 -7.07
C SER A 112 0.69 -7.07 -7.93
N ILE A 113 0.34 -8.34 -7.79
CA ILE A 113 0.92 -9.43 -8.58
C ILE A 113 -0.05 -9.77 -9.70
N TYR A 114 0.37 -9.53 -10.92
CA TYR A 114 -0.33 -9.97 -12.12
C TYR A 114 0.34 -11.25 -12.63
N LYS A 115 -0.42 -12.34 -12.67
CA LYS A 115 0.05 -13.62 -13.20
C LYS A 115 -0.23 -13.68 -14.71
N ASP A 116 0.64 -14.38 -15.43
CA ASP A 116 0.47 -14.71 -16.85
C ASP A 116 0.24 -13.48 -17.75
N CYS A 117 1.00 -12.40 -17.51
CA CYS A 117 0.90 -11.20 -18.32
C CYS A 117 2.26 -10.70 -18.81
N ILE A 118 2.23 -10.03 -19.96
CA ILE A 118 3.39 -9.34 -20.52
C ILE A 118 3.30 -7.86 -20.14
N ALA A 119 4.30 -7.38 -19.41
CA ALA A 119 4.37 -5.98 -19.03
C ALA A 119 4.87 -5.13 -20.20
N ILE A 120 4.07 -4.18 -20.67
CA ILE A 120 4.37 -3.31 -21.82
C ILE A 120 4.38 -1.86 -21.33
N PRO A 121 5.45 -1.08 -21.60
CA PRO A 121 5.47 0.34 -21.29
C PRO A 121 4.35 1.07 -22.02
N GLN A 122 3.70 2.02 -21.36
CA GLN A 122 2.64 2.83 -21.98
C GLN A 122 3.13 3.54 -23.24
N THR A 123 4.38 3.98 -23.25
CA THR A 123 5.00 4.66 -24.39
C THR A 123 5.15 3.76 -25.63
N ALA A 124 5.10 2.44 -25.46
CA ALA A 124 5.13 1.47 -26.57
C ALA A 124 3.73 1.16 -27.13
N THR A 125 2.69 1.77 -26.59
CA THR A 125 1.30 1.56 -27.02
C THR A 125 0.76 2.77 -27.75
N VAL A 126 -0.07 2.52 -28.77
CA VAL A 126 -0.76 3.56 -29.54
C VAL A 126 -2.27 3.39 -29.32
N LYS A 127 -2.93 4.45 -28.87
CA LYS A 127 -4.39 4.49 -28.77
C LYS A 127 -4.98 4.93 -30.12
N MET A 128 -5.84 4.10 -30.68
CA MET A 128 -6.64 4.43 -31.87
C MET A 128 -8.12 4.26 -31.52
N GLN A 129 -8.81 5.38 -31.29
CA GLN A 129 -10.19 5.40 -30.78
C GLN A 129 -10.29 4.61 -29.46
N ASP A 130 -11.10 3.56 -29.42
CA ASP A 130 -11.31 2.72 -28.25
C ASP A 130 -10.33 1.51 -28.17
N LYS A 131 -9.39 1.41 -29.11
CA LYS A 131 -8.47 0.27 -29.22
C LYS A 131 -7.05 0.67 -28.85
N THR A 132 -6.40 -0.19 -28.10
CA THR A 132 -4.96 -0.06 -27.82
C THR A 132 -4.20 -1.07 -28.66
N ILE A 133 -3.22 -0.61 -29.44
CA ILE A 133 -2.39 -1.45 -30.30
C ILE A 133 -0.91 -1.34 -29.91
N VAL A 134 -0.19 -2.41 -30.15
CA VAL A 134 1.28 -2.47 -30.09
C VAL A 134 1.82 -2.98 -31.42
N TYR A 135 3.05 -2.64 -31.73
CA TYR A 135 3.74 -3.20 -32.90
C TYR A 135 4.67 -4.32 -32.42
N LYS A 136 4.37 -5.55 -32.89
CA LYS A 136 5.26 -6.70 -32.71
C LYS A 136 6.21 -6.79 -33.90
N VAL A 137 7.47 -7.17 -33.69
CA VAL A 137 8.38 -7.51 -34.75
C VAL A 137 8.25 -9.00 -35.03
N VAL A 138 7.75 -9.34 -36.21
CA VAL A 138 7.62 -10.71 -36.72
C VAL A 138 8.36 -10.80 -38.05
N ASP A 139 9.32 -11.67 -38.14
CA ASP A 139 10.17 -11.86 -39.36
C ASP A 139 10.79 -10.55 -39.90
N GLY A 140 11.22 -9.67 -38.98
CA GLY A 140 11.82 -8.38 -39.33
C GLY A 140 10.83 -7.31 -39.79
N LYS A 141 9.51 -7.56 -39.73
CA LYS A 141 8.45 -6.62 -40.07
C LYS A 141 7.65 -6.21 -38.83
N ALA A 142 7.25 -4.94 -38.78
CA ALA A 142 6.37 -4.44 -37.72
C ALA A 142 4.92 -4.82 -38.03
N VAL A 143 4.29 -5.62 -37.16
CA VAL A 143 2.90 -6.05 -37.27
C VAL A 143 2.11 -5.42 -36.15
N SER A 144 1.06 -4.68 -36.51
CA SER A 144 0.13 -4.10 -35.53
C SER A 144 -0.69 -5.20 -34.87
N THR A 145 -0.69 -5.24 -33.55
CA THR A 145 -1.43 -6.23 -32.77
C THR A 145 -2.35 -5.49 -31.78
N LEU A 146 -3.63 -5.86 -31.79
CA LEU A 146 -4.58 -5.36 -30.83
C LEU A 146 -4.30 -6.00 -29.46
N ILE A 147 -4.27 -5.18 -28.42
CA ILE A 147 -4.08 -5.68 -27.04
C ILE A 147 -5.26 -5.27 -26.17
N THR A 148 -5.63 -6.17 -25.26
CA THR A 148 -6.57 -5.86 -24.18
C THR A 148 -5.78 -5.39 -22.99
N VAL A 149 -6.00 -4.14 -22.58
CA VAL A 149 -5.33 -3.59 -21.40
C VAL A 149 -6.31 -3.48 -20.25
N PRO A 150 -5.90 -3.77 -19.01
CA PRO A 150 -6.76 -3.56 -17.85
C PRO A 150 -7.06 -2.07 -17.68
N LYS A 151 -8.15 -1.75 -16.99
CA LYS A 151 -8.58 -0.36 -16.77
C LYS A 151 -7.59 0.44 -15.90
N THR A 152 -6.78 -0.23 -15.11
CA THR A 152 -5.79 0.37 -14.22
C THR A 152 -4.39 0.05 -14.68
N MET A 153 -3.56 1.10 -14.80
CA MET A 153 -2.12 0.95 -15.02
C MET A 153 -1.42 0.55 -13.72
N THR A 154 -0.26 -0.09 -13.85
CA THR A 154 0.68 -0.23 -12.73
C THR A 154 1.32 1.13 -12.40
N ASP A 155 1.81 1.30 -11.19
CA ASP A 155 2.52 2.53 -10.76
C ASP A 155 3.78 2.83 -11.61
N ALA A 156 4.29 1.82 -12.31
CA ALA A 156 5.41 1.95 -13.23
C ALA A 156 5.00 2.40 -14.64
N ASN A 157 3.78 2.89 -14.86
CA ASN A 157 3.23 3.25 -16.17
C ASN A 157 3.32 2.10 -17.20
N MET A 158 3.09 0.89 -16.75
CA MET A 158 3.10 -0.31 -17.60
C MET A 158 1.70 -0.90 -17.68
N TRP A 159 1.38 -1.41 -18.87
CA TRP A 159 0.19 -2.22 -19.08
C TRP A 159 0.53 -3.70 -18.91
N CYS A 160 -0.35 -4.43 -18.24
CA CYS A 160 -0.29 -5.88 -18.18
C CYS A 160 -1.19 -6.43 -19.31
N TRP A 161 -0.57 -7.03 -20.32
CA TRP A 161 -1.28 -7.65 -21.44
C TRP A 161 -1.34 -9.16 -21.23
N THR A 162 -2.54 -9.72 -21.39
CA THR A 162 -2.79 -11.16 -21.47
C THR A 162 -3.23 -11.49 -22.89
N ASP A 163 -2.71 -12.58 -23.45
CA ASP A 163 -3.12 -13.09 -24.80
C ASP A 163 -4.60 -13.47 -24.80
#